data_344f6e963b46ee144b757ff074450b5e
#
_entry.id   344f6e963b46ee144b757ff074450b5e
#
_cell.length_a   1.000
_cell.length_b   1.000
_cell.length_c   1.000
_cell.angle_alpha   90.00
_cell.angle_beta   90.00
_cell.angle_gamma   90.00
#
_symmetry.space_group_name_H-M   'P 1'
#
loop_
_entity.id
_entity.type
_entity.pdbx_description
1 polymer ?
#
loop_
_entity_poly.entity_id
_entity_poly.type
_entity_poly.pdbx_seq_one_letter_code
_entity_poly.pdbx_strand_id
1 'polypeptide(L)'
;MEAFIIVFLIFAGLFLLLRQENKRKIEYNNHKNEQIESVTALDRGTWSERDLVYELLEHGIAPGAIFHDLYVKKANGRHAQIDLVVATKVGLIVFEVKDYSGWIFGRGNQDKWT
;
A
#
# COMPACT_ATOMS: atom_id res chain seq x y z
N MET A 1 10.28 11.93 49.00
CA MET A 1 9.73 10.60 48.64
C MET A 1 8.53 10.72 47.72
N GLU A 2 7.57 11.59 47.96
CA GLU A 2 6.37 11.78 47.11
C GLU A 2 6.68 12.19 45.68
N ALA A 3 7.65 13.08 45.46
CA ALA A 3 8.05 13.51 44.12
C ALA A 3 8.57 12.35 43.24
N PHE A 4 9.30 11.41 43.81
CA PHE A 4 9.82 10.24 43.11
C PHE A 4 8.69 9.29 42.68
N ILE A 5 7.68 9.14 43.53
CA ILE A 5 6.50 8.30 43.20
C ILE A 5 5.72 8.91 42.04
N ILE A 6 5.52 10.22 42.04
CA ILE A 6 4.80 10.93 40.98
C ILE A 6 5.56 10.79 39.65
N VAL A 7 6.86 11.02 39.66
CA VAL A 7 7.73 10.88 38.47
C VAL A 7 7.67 9.44 37.94
N PHE A 8 7.80 8.45 38.82
CA PHE A 8 7.70 7.03 38.44
C PHE A 8 6.35 6.69 37.79
N LEU A 9 5.24 7.17 38.36
CA LEU A 9 3.90 6.95 37.80
C LEU A 9 3.73 7.61 36.43
N ILE A 10 4.29 8.81 36.22
CA ILE A 10 4.28 9.47 34.91
C ILE A 10 5.05 8.65 33.87
N PHE A 11 6.27 8.18 34.22
CA PHE A 11 7.07 7.35 33.31
C PHE A 11 6.40 6.01 33.03
N ALA A 12 5.82 5.36 34.02
CA ALA A 12 5.08 4.11 33.86
C ALA A 12 3.85 4.32 32.94
N GLY A 13 3.10 5.40 33.15
CA GLY A 13 1.98 5.77 32.29
C GLY A 13 2.40 6.02 30.86
N LEU A 14 3.47 6.82 30.63
CA LEU A 14 4.00 7.08 29.31
C LEU A 14 4.51 5.79 28.63
N PHE A 15 5.20 4.93 29.37
CA PHE A 15 5.66 3.63 28.88
C PHE A 15 4.49 2.74 28.42
N LEU A 16 3.42 2.69 29.18
CA LEU A 16 2.21 1.91 28.82
C LEU A 16 1.54 2.48 27.57
N LEU A 17 1.45 3.81 27.43
CA LEU A 17 0.91 4.47 26.25
C LEU A 17 1.73 4.14 25.00
N LEU A 18 3.06 4.28 25.07
CA LEU A 18 3.96 3.95 23.97
C LEU A 18 3.86 2.47 23.60
N ARG A 19 3.77 1.58 24.58
CA ARG A 19 3.57 0.14 24.34
C ARG A 19 2.24 -0.15 23.64
N GLN A 20 1.20 0.56 24.01
CA GLN A 20 -0.13 0.39 23.40
C GLN A 20 -0.14 0.89 21.94
N GLU A 21 0.49 2.04 21.65
CA GLU A 21 0.63 2.53 20.28
C GLU A 21 1.43 1.56 19.41
N ASN A 22 2.52 1.01 19.92
CA ASN A 22 3.32 0.02 19.19
C ASN A 22 2.51 -1.25 18.87
N LYS A 23 1.69 -1.73 19.80
CA LYS A 23 0.78 -2.88 19.55
C LYS A 23 -0.20 -2.56 18.43
N ARG A 24 -0.85 -1.40 18.46
CA ARG A 24 -1.80 -0.99 17.42
C ARG A 24 -1.14 -0.91 16.03
N LYS A 25 0.10 -0.38 15.97
CA LYS A 25 0.86 -0.31 14.71
C LYS A 25 1.20 -1.70 14.18
N ILE A 26 1.58 -2.63 15.05
CA ILE A 26 1.87 -4.02 14.67
C ILE A 26 0.61 -4.70 14.15
N GLU A 27 -0.51 -4.57 14.85
CA GLU A 27 -1.79 -5.15 14.44
C GLU A 27 -2.27 -4.58 13.10
N TYR A 28 -2.16 -3.26 12.90
CA TYR A 28 -2.46 -2.62 11.62
C TYR A 28 -1.58 -3.15 10.48
N ASN A 29 -0.27 -3.23 10.70
CA ASN A 29 0.65 -3.73 9.69
C ASN A 29 0.41 -5.21 9.35
N ASN A 30 0.09 -6.03 10.34
CA ASN A 30 -0.25 -7.43 10.12
C ASN A 30 -1.53 -7.55 9.29
N HIS A 31 -2.58 -6.82 9.66
CA HIS A 31 -3.83 -6.79 8.89
C HIS A 31 -3.59 -6.33 7.44
N LYS A 32 -2.84 -5.24 7.26
CA LYS A 32 -2.49 -4.73 5.93
C LYS A 32 -1.75 -5.79 5.10
N ASN A 33 -0.77 -6.46 5.69
CA ASN A 33 -0.01 -7.50 5.01
C ASN A 33 -0.88 -8.69 4.63
N GLU A 34 -1.75 -9.17 5.51
CA GLU A 34 -2.71 -10.25 5.23
C GLU A 34 -3.63 -9.89 4.06
N GLN A 35 -4.13 -8.65 4.01
CA GLN A 35 -4.94 -8.17 2.90
C GLN A 35 -4.14 -8.19 1.58
N ILE A 36 -2.92 -7.66 1.57
CA ILE A 36 -2.06 -7.66 0.38
C ILE A 36 -1.75 -9.08 -0.06
N GLU A 37 -1.44 -10.00 0.86
CA GLU A 37 -1.13 -11.40 0.57
C GLU A 37 -2.31 -12.15 -0.06
N SER A 38 -3.53 -11.69 0.12
CA SER A 38 -4.70 -12.24 -0.58
C SER A 38 -4.68 -12.00 -2.10
N VAL A 39 -3.85 -11.07 -2.57
CA VAL A 39 -3.68 -10.71 -3.99
C VAL A 39 -2.30 -11.05 -4.51
N THR A 40 -1.25 -10.75 -3.74
CA THR A 40 0.15 -10.83 -4.20
C THR A 40 1.11 -11.08 -3.05
N ALA A 41 2.28 -11.66 -3.36
CA ALA A 41 3.32 -11.83 -2.36
C ALA A 41 3.93 -10.48 -1.94
N LEU A 42 4.34 -10.36 -0.67
CA LEU A 42 4.84 -9.10 -0.11
C LEU A 42 6.19 -8.64 -0.69
N ASP A 43 6.90 -9.52 -1.38
CA ASP A 43 8.18 -9.25 -2.04
C ASP A 43 8.04 -8.91 -3.53
N ARG A 44 6.80 -8.97 -4.10
CA ARG A 44 6.53 -8.62 -5.50
C ARG A 44 6.22 -7.16 -5.67
N GLY A 45 6.72 -6.61 -6.79
CA GLY A 45 6.52 -5.20 -7.16
C GLY A 45 7.14 -4.22 -6.16
N THR A 46 6.78 -2.96 -6.29
CA THR A 46 7.21 -1.88 -5.40
C THR A 46 6.31 -1.76 -4.18
N TRP A 47 6.77 -1.03 -3.18
CA TRP A 47 5.94 -0.70 -2.01
C TRP A 47 4.68 0.09 -2.40
N SER A 48 4.83 1.07 -3.30
CA SER A 48 3.71 1.92 -3.76
C SER A 48 2.65 1.13 -4.53
N GLU A 49 3.07 0.11 -5.31
CA GLU A 49 2.13 -0.79 -5.99
C GLU A 49 1.33 -1.63 -4.98
N ARG A 50 2.00 -2.19 -3.98
CA ARG A 50 1.33 -2.97 -2.92
C ARG A 50 0.42 -2.10 -2.04
N ASP A 51 0.80 -0.85 -1.81
CA ASP A 51 -0.03 0.11 -1.10
C ASP A 51 -1.34 0.39 -1.88
N LEU A 52 -1.25 0.55 -3.21
CA LEU A 52 -2.44 0.67 -4.06
C LEU A 52 -3.31 -0.59 -4.02
N VAL A 53 -2.72 -1.80 -3.99
CA VAL A 53 -3.48 -3.04 -3.79
C VAL A 53 -4.29 -2.98 -2.50
N TYR A 54 -3.67 -2.58 -1.40
CA TYR A 54 -4.33 -2.44 -0.11
C TYR A 54 -5.49 -1.44 -0.16
N GLU A 55 -5.26 -0.26 -0.74
CA GLU A 55 -6.31 0.76 -0.90
C GLU A 55 -7.51 0.26 -1.70
N LEU A 56 -7.28 -0.50 -2.77
CA LEU A 56 -8.36 -1.08 -3.57
C LEU A 56 -9.17 -2.11 -2.76
N LEU A 57 -8.51 -2.93 -1.95
CA LEU A 57 -9.17 -3.89 -1.06
C LEU A 57 -10.01 -3.18 0.01
N GLU A 58 -9.48 -2.13 0.63
CA GLU A 58 -10.21 -1.32 1.62
C GLU A 58 -11.44 -0.62 1.01
N HIS A 59 -11.39 -0.29 -0.30
CA HIS A 59 -12.54 0.22 -1.04
C HIS A 59 -13.51 -0.87 -1.55
N GLY A 60 -13.33 -2.11 -1.12
CA GLY A 60 -14.25 -3.20 -1.37
C GLY A 60 -14.06 -3.91 -2.72
N ILE A 61 -12.94 -3.70 -3.40
CA ILE A 61 -12.60 -4.49 -4.59
C ILE A 61 -12.21 -5.90 -4.14
N ALA A 62 -12.85 -6.91 -4.75
CA ALA A 62 -12.57 -8.29 -4.39
C ALA A 62 -11.12 -8.69 -4.75
N PRO A 63 -10.42 -9.47 -3.91
CA PRO A 63 -9.05 -9.91 -4.20
C PRO A 63 -8.90 -10.58 -5.57
N GLY A 64 -9.85 -11.42 -5.96
CA GLY A 64 -9.84 -12.11 -7.25
C GLY A 64 -10.07 -11.21 -8.48
N ALA A 65 -10.40 -9.93 -8.28
CA ALA A 65 -10.53 -8.93 -9.34
C ALA A 65 -9.28 -8.07 -9.52
N ILE A 66 -8.28 -8.21 -8.66
CA ILE A 66 -7.04 -7.43 -8.66
C ILE A 66 -5.90 -8.32 -9.15
N PHE A 67 -5.21 -7.87 -10.19
CA PHE A 67 -4.04 -8.55 -10.77
C PHE A 67 -2.84 -7.62 -10.68
N HIS A 68 -1.84 -8.01 -9.90
CA HIS A 68 -0.66 -7.23 -9.62
C HIS A 68 0.57 -7.82 -10.32
N ASP A 69 1.45 -6.94 -10.81
CA ASP A 69 2.74 -7.26 -11.40
C ASP A 69 2.62 -8.29 -12.53
N LEU A 70 1.83 -7.96 -13.55
CA LEU A 70 1.58 -8.81 -14.70
C LEU A 70 2.66 -8.65 -15.75
N TYR A 71 3.02 -9.79 -16.39
CA TYR A 71 3.93 -9.82 -17.53
C TYR A 71 3.19 -10.31 -18.76
N VAL A 72 3.02 -9.43 -19.74
CA VAL A 72 2.33 -9.71 -20.99
C VAL A 72 3.33 -9.87 -22.11
N LYS A 73 3.29 -11.00 -22.81
CA LYS A 73 4.17 -11.27 -23.95
C LYS A 73 3.74 -10.41 -25.15
N LYS A 74 4.70 -9.66 -25.71
CA LYS A 74 4.53 -8.87 -26.93
C LYS A 74 4.80 -9.71 -28.18
N ALA A 75 4.32 -9.25 -29.34
CA ALA A 75 4.55 -9.91 -30.63
C ALA A 75 6.04 -10.08 -31.00
N ASN A 76 6.91 -9.21 -30.50
CA ASN A 76 8.36 -9.27 -30.69
C ASN A 76 9.09 -10.23 -29.71
N GLY A 77 8.36 -11.04 -28.95
CA GLY A 77 8.91 -11.98 -27.96
C GLY A 77 9.33 -11.37 -26.63
N ARG A 78 9.33 -10.05 -26.47
CA ARG A 78 9.59 -9.36 -25.20
C ARG A 78 8.34 -9.36 -24.33
N HIS A 79 8.50 -9.08 -23.05
CA HIS A 79 7.40 -8.89 -22.13
C HIS A 79 7.18 -7.39 -21.83
N ALA A 80 5.94 -7.00 -21.64
CA ALA A 80 5.58 -5.75 -20.98
C ALA A 80 5.17 -6.08 -19.54
N GLN A 81 5.64 -5.31 -18.60
CA GLN A 81 5.13 -5.31 -17.24
C GLN A 81 3.95 -4.36 -17.16
N ILE A 82 2.94 -4.75 -16.43
CA ILE A 82 1.78 -3.93 -16.07
C ILE A 82 1.69 -3.96 -14.55
N ASP A 83 1.74 -2.81 -13.92
CA ASP A 83 1.82 -2.72 -12.47
C ASP A 83 0.57 -3.28 -11.81
N LEU A 84 -0.63 -2.89 -12.29
CA LEU A 84 -1.86 -3.36 -11.70
C LEU A 84 -3.04 -3.28 -12.68
N VAL A 85 -3.88 -4.31 -12.66
CA VAL A 85 -5.14 -4.37 -13.42
C VAL A 85 -6.28 -4.74 -12.48
N VAL A 86 -7.40 -4.03 -12.60
CA VAL A 86 -8.63 -4.37 -11.90
C VAL A 86 -9.70 -4.77 -12.92
N ALA A 87 -10.24 -5.97 -12.75
CA ALA A 87 -11.37 -6.44 -13.54
C ALA A 87 -12.69 -5.93 -12.95
N THR A 88 -13.48 -5.26 -13.76
CA THR A 88 -14.80 -4.75 -13.38
C THR A 88 -15.89 -5.31 -14.29
N LYS A 89 -17.15 -5.13 -13.90
CA LYS A 89 -18.31 -5.55 -14.73
C LYS A 89 -18.39 -4.84 -16.08
N VAL A 90 -17.73 -3.68 -16.21
CA VAL A 90 -17.78 -2.84 -17.41
C VAL A 90 -16.46 -2.83 -18.18
N GLY A 91 -15.43 -3.49 -17.69
CA GLY A 91 -14.13 -3.57 -18.37
C GLY A 91 -12.96 -3.69 -17.43
N LEU A 92 -11.75 -3.53 -17.97
CA LEU A 92 -10.50 -3.56 -17.25
C LEU A 92 -10.01 -2.13 -16.99
N ILE A 93 -9.58 -1.88 -15.75
CA ILE A 93 -8.91 -0.65 -15.37
C ILE A 93 -7.43 -0.99 -15.21
N VAL A 94 -6.56 -0.30 -15.94
CA VAL A 94 -5.11 -0.48 -15.86
C VAL A 94 -4.49 0.68 -15.11
N PHE A 95 -3.67 0.38 -14.11
CA PHE A 95 -2.93 1.34 -13.32
C PHE A 95 -1.44 1.22 -13.64
N GLU A 96 -0.81 2.35 -13.82
CA GLU A 96 0.64 2.53 -13.88
C GLU A 96 1.04 3.35 -12.66
N VAL A 97 1.80 2.77 -11.75
CA VAL A 97 2.19 3.40 -10.49
C VAL A 97 3.48 4.16 -10.68
N LYS A 98 3.48 5.45 -10.31
CA LYS A 98 4.67 6.30 -10.34
C LYS A 98 4.93 6.86 -8.95
N ASP A 99 6.09 6.54 -8.42
CA ASP A 99 6.54 7.01 -7.11
C ASP A 99 7.47 8.22 -7.29
N TYR A 100 6.86 9.38 -7.48
CA TYR A 100 7.58 10.64 -7.61
C TYR A 100 7.56 11.41 -6.29
N SER A 101 8.69 11.99 -5.91
CA SER A 101 8.78 12.97 -4.85
C SER A 101 8.61 14.39 -5.43
N GLY A 102 7.80 15.24 -4.76
CA GLY A 102 7.58 16.63 -5.14
C GLY A 102 6.26 16.86 -5.85
N TRP A 103 6.16 18.01 -6.53
CA TRP A 103 4.96 18.43 -7.23
C TRP A 103 4.95 17.90 -8.65
N ILE A 104 3.80 17.42 -9.11
CA ILE A 104 3.58 16.99 -10.49
C ILE A 104 2.72 18.05 -11.17
N PHE A 105 3.24 18.65 -12.24
CA PHE A 105 2.54 19.65 -13.05
C PHE A 105 2.22 19.05 -14.42
N GLY A 106 0.95 19.17 -14.82
CA GLY A 106 0.49 18.70 -16.12
C GLY A 106 -0.98 19.00 -16.35
N ARG A 107 -1.39 18.98 -17.61
CA ARG A 107 -2.80 19.04 -18.03
C ARG A 107 -3.12 17.75 -18.79
N GLY A 108 -4.40 17.32 -18.77
CA GLY A 108 -4.81 16.06 -19.38
C GLY A 108 -4.62 15.96 -20.91
N ASN A 109 -4.34 17.09 -21.57
CA ASN A 109 -4.08 17.20 -22.99
C ASN A 109 -2.58 17.42 -23.35
N GLN A 110 -1.68 17.19 -22.40
CA GLN A 110 -0.23 17.32 -22.60
C GLN A 110 0.41 15.94 -22.76
N ASP A 111 1.38 15.83 -23.69
CA ASP A 111 2.15 14.60 -23.91
C ASP A 111 3.18 14.33 -22.80
N LYS A 112 3.52 15.33 -22.01
CA LYS A 112 4.50 15.24 -20.91
C LYS A 112 4.03 16.03 -19.70
N TRP A 113 4.25 15.43 -18.54
CA TRP A 113 4.07 16.06 -17.23
C TRP A 113 5.44 16.24 -16.56
N THR A 114 5.61 17.29 -15.79
CA THR A 114 6.85 17.63 -15.06
C THR A 114 6.58 17.77 -13.57
#